data_66f7e895ee753a1b02707856d1137315
#
_entry.id   66f7e895ee753a1b02707856d1137315
#
_cell.length_a   1.000
_cell.length_b   1.000
_cell.length_c   1.000
_cell.angle_alpha   90.00
_cell.angle_beta   90.00
_cell.angle_gamma   90.00
#
_symmetry.space_group_name_H-M   'P 1'
#
loop_
_entity.id
_entity.type
_entity.pdbx_description
1 polymer ?
#
loop_
_entity_poly.entity_id
_entity_poly.type
_entity_poly.pdbx_seq_one_letter_code
_entity_poly.pdbx_strand_id
1 'polypeptide(L)'
;FVRFDDPFEIIAHLMVGSEGTLAFLSEVTMKSEYDYPYKASAMLYFKTIKEASRAVVAMKKLVDETGEWTVKGAEMLDYKSLSSVNDPVFLKYKGEVASSALPGVEPGDETGLTAVLTETKARTPEELQQNISAIEACLQAFTTYIPVRFTDRPEEYSKYWAIRSGIFPSVGGTRQPGTTCLIEDIAFHIEDLPVATAELQQLIARHGYNDAC
;
A
#
# COMPACT_ATOMS: atom_id res chain seq x y z
N PHE A 1 -8.01 -10.76 -25.19
CA PHE A 1 -8.11 -10.53 -26.64
C PHE A 1 -7.04 -9.53 -27.16
N VAL A 2 -6.64 -8.55 -26.38
CA VAL A 2 -5.71 -7.51 -26.86
C VAL A 2 -4.24 -7.93 -26.72
N ARG A 3 -3.93 -8.86 -25.82
CA ARG A 3 -2.55 -9.27 -25.48
C ARG A 3 -2.16 -10.67 -25.94
N PHE A 4 -3.13 -11.52 -26.20
CA PHE A 4 -2.92 -12.95 -26.48
C PHE A 4 -3.71 -13.39 -27.70
N ASP A 5 -3.04 -14.12 -28.59
CA ASP A 5 -3.65 -14.72 -29.79
C ASP A 5 -3.94 -16.21 -29.59
N ASP A 6 -3.23 -16.86 -28.65
CA ASP A 6 -3.48 -18.26 -28.31
C ASP A 6 -4.75 -18.39 -27.45
N PRO A 7 -5.72 -19.21 -27.86
CA PRO A 7 -6.96 -19.43 -27.11
C PRO A 7 -6.76 -19.93 -25.68
N PHE A 8 -5.75 -20.75 -25.43
CA PHE A 8 -5.46 -21.28 -24.10
C PHE A 8 -4.92 -20.19 -23.18
N GLU A 9 -4.03 -19.32 -23.68
CA GLU A 9 -3.53 -18.16 -22.97
C GLU A 9 -4.66 -17.16 -22.68
N ILE A 10 -5.56 -16.93 -23.63
CA ILE A 10 -6.74 -16.09 -23.44
C ILE A 10 -7.61 -16.63 -22.30
N ILE A 11 -7.93 -17.94 -22.31
CA ILE A 11 -8.76 -18.56 -21.28
C ILE A 11 -8.06 -18.52 -19.92
N ALA A 12 -6.77 -18.85 -19.86
CA ALA A 12 -6.01 -18.82 -18.61
C ALA A 12 -6.02 -17.42 -17.96
N HIS A 13 -5.78 -16.38 -18.77
CA HIS A 13 -5.76 -15.00 -18.27
C HIS A 13 -7.16 -14.44 -17.98
N LEU A 14 -8.20 -14.97 -18.64
CA LEU A 14 -9.59 -14.60 -18.35
C LEU A 14 -10.03 -15.11 -16.97
N MET A 15 -9.46 -16.23 -16.50
CA MET A 15 -9.76 -16.77 -15.18
C MET A 15 -9.13 -15.95 -14.04
N VAL A 16 -8.02 -15.24 -14.30
CA VAL A 16 -7.38 -14.37 -13.30
C VAL A 16 -8.28 -13.18 -13.01
N GLY A 17 -8.62 -12.97 -11.75
CA GLY A 17 -9.54 -11.91 -11.31
C GLY A 17 -11.02 -12.23 -11.49
N SER A 18 -11.39 -13.44 -11.91
CA SER A 18 -12.80 -13.83 -12.10
C SER A 18 -13.56 -14.09 -10.79
N GLU A 19 -12.87 -14.22 -9.67
CA GLU A 19 -13.43 -14.46 -8.33
C GLU A 19 -14.45 -15.62 -8.28
N GLY A 20 -14.19 -16.67 -9.08
CA GLY A 20 -15.07 -17.85 -9.18
C GLY A 20 -16.36 -17.63 -9.98
N THR A 21 -16.51 -16.53 -10.69
CA THR A 21 -17.73 -16.21 -11.45
C THR A 21 -17.77 -16.82 -12.85
N LEU A 22 -16.62 -17.15 -13.43
CA LEU A 22 -16.52 -17.60 -14.82
C LEU A 22 -16.34 -19.12 -14.97
N ALA A 23 -15.65 -19.77 -14.03
CA ALA A 23 -15.43 -21.20 -14.05
C ALA A 23 -15.06 -21.76 -12.69
N PHE A 24 -15.15 -23.07 -12.54
CA PHE A 24 -14.58 -23.84 -11.44
C PHE A 24 -13.16 -24.29 -11.82
N LEU A 25 -12.17 -23.92 -11.02
CA LEU A 25 -10.79 -24.34 -11.19
C LEU A 25 -10.53 -25.59 -10.35
N SER A 26 -10.34 -26.75 -10.98
CA SER A 26 -10.02 -28.01 -10.30
C SER A 26 -8.54 -28.15 -10.00
N GLU A 27 -7.68 -27.53 -10.80
CA GLU A 27 -6.23 -27.56 -10.68
C GLU A 27 -5.63 -26.31 -11.30
N VAL A 28 -4.56 -25.80 -10.70
CA VAL A 28 -3.78 -24.66 -11.22
C VAL A 28 -2.30 -24.92 -11.02
N THR A 29 -1.51 -24.63 -12.07
CA THR A 29 -0.05 -24.62 -11.99
C THR A 29 0.43 -23.17 -11.95
N MET A 30 1.14 -22.81 -10.88
CA MET A 30 1.65 -21.45 -10.68
C MET A 30 3.17 -21.44 -10.75
N LYS A 31 3.72 -20.35 -11.29
CA LYS A 31 5.15 -20.08 -11.20
C LYS A 31 5.49 -19.70 -9.76
N SER A 32 6.47 -20.41 -9.18
CA SER A 32 6.96 -20.08 -7.84
C SER A 32 7.94 -18.90 -7.89
N GLU A 33 7.92 -18.11 -6.86
CA GLU A 33 8.90 -17.06 -6.60
C GLU A 33 9.91 -17.51 -5.53
N TYR A 34 11.10 -16.91 -5.52
CA TYR A 34 12.10 -17.22 -4.51
C TYR A 34 11.62 -16.68 -3.15
N ASP A 35 11.63 -17.53 -2.12
CA ASP A 35 11.32 -17.11 -0.75
C ASP A 35 12.59 -16.67 -0.04
N TYR A 36 12.77 -15.37 0.08
CA TYR A 36 13.94 -14.77 0.70
C TYR A 36 13.94 -15.02 2.20
N PRO A 37 15.03 -15.55 2.78
CA PRO A 37 15.09 -15.90 4.20
C PRO A 37 15.14 -14.69 5.14
N TYR A 38 15.63 -13.54 4.66
CA TYR A 38 15.76 -12.32 5.45
C TYR A 38 14.78 -11.29 4.96
N LYS A 39 13.97 -10.76 5.88
CA LYS A 39 12.88 -9.81 5.59
C LYS A 39 12.89 -8.69 6.62
N ALA A 40 12.61 -7.50 6.19
CA ALA A 40 12.36 -6.36 7.08
C ALA A 40 11.18 -5.55 6.57
N SER A 41 10.38 -5.02 7.49
CA SER A 41 9.27 -4.15 7.16
C SER A 41 9.30 -2.86 7.97
N ALA A 42 8.72 -1.82 7.42
CA ALA A 42 8.47 -0.57 8.10
C ALA A 42 7.07 -0.05 7.76
N MET A 43 6.42 0.61 8.72
CA MET A 43 5.23 1.41 8.48
C MET A 43 5.66 2.87 8.39
N LEU A 44 5.61 3.43 7.19
CA LEU A 44 6.00 4.80 6.88
C LEU A 44 4.77 5.68 6.93
N TYR A 45 4.80 6.76 7.71
CA TYR A 45 3.65 7.65 7.85
C TYR A 45 3.93 9.02 7.24
N PHE A 46 3.05 9.46 6.34
CA PHE A 46 3.11 10.74 5.66
C PHE A 46 1.88 11.58 6.00
N LYS A 47 2.00 12.91 5.95
CA LYS A 47 0.88 13.82 6.25
C LYS A 47 -0.16 13.90 5.13
N THR A 48 0.19 13.47 3.91
CA THR A 48 -0.69 13.49 2.76
C THR A 48 -0.51 12.25 1.89
N ILE A 49 -1.57 11.81 1.22
CA ILE A 49 -1.52 10.72 0.23
C ILE A 49 -0.62 11.05 -0.96
N LYS A 50 -0.55 12.31 -1.33
CA LYS A 50 0.30 12.80 -2.42
C LYS A 50 1.79 12.60 -2.11
N GLU A 51 2.22 12.92 -0.88
CA GLU A 51 3.59 12.71 -0.46
C GLU A 51 3.90 11.22 -0.33
N ALA A 52 2.99 10.43 0.23
CA ALA A 52 3.09 8.98 0.30
C ALA A 52 3.26 8.35 -1.09
N SER A 53 2.42 8.73 -2.05
CA SER A 53 2.48 8.24 -3.44
C SER A 53 3.80 8.61 -4.12
N ARG A 54 4.30 9.84 -3.92
CA ARG A 54 5.60 10.26 -4.46
C ARG A 54 6.76 9.48 -3.86
N ALA A 55 6.70 9.17 -2.57
CA ALA A 55 7.68 8.31 -1.91
C ALA A 55 7.66 6.89 -2.47
N VAL A 56 6.47 6.31 -2.72
CA VAL A 56 6.33 5.00 -3.37
C VAL A 56 6.96 5.00 -4.76
N VAL A 57 6.69 6.02 -5.58
CA VAL A 57 7.30 6.17 -6.92
C VAL A 57 8.83 6.23 -6.83
N ALA A 58 9.37 6.96 -5.85
CA ALA A 58 10.82 7.06 -5.66
C ALA A 58 11.42 5.72 -5.22
N MET A 59 10.81 5.05 -4.24
CA MET A 59 11.26 3.75 -3.73
C MET A 59 11.21 2.67 -4.81
N LYS A 60 10.20 2.68 -5.70
CA LYS A 60 10.08 1.70 -6.78
C LYS A 60 11.24 1.76 -7.79
N LYS A 61 11.96 2.87 -7.87
CA LYS A 61 13.14 3.04 -8.74
C LYS A 61 14.41 2.45 -8.15
N LEU A 62 14.40 2.07 -6.88
CA LEU A 62 15.54 1.47 -6.23
C LEU A 62 15.73 0.03 -6.73
N VAL A 63 16.90 -0.23 -7.27
CA VAL A 63 17.35 -1.56 -7.67
C VAL A 63 18.67 -1.87 -6.99
N ASP A 64 18.90 -3.13 -6.69
CA ASP A 64 20.17 -3.62 -6.17
C ASP A 64 21.23 -3.80 -7.27
N GLU A 65 22.41 -4.27 -6.91
CA GLU A 65 23.51 -4.51 -7.84
C GLU A 65 23.19 -5.57 -8.92
N THR A 66 22.18 -6.41 -8.68
CA THR A 66 21.73 -7.44 -9.63
C THR A 66 20.64 -6.92 -10.57
N GLY A 67 20.14 -5.71 -10.34
CA GLY A 67 19.02 -5.14 -11.05
C GLY A 67 17.64 -5.57 -10.51
N GLU A 68 17.61 -6.29 -9.38
CA GLU A 68 16.36 -6.61 -8.70
C GLU A 68 15.86 -5.42 -7.88
N TRP A 69 14.55 -5.29 -7.76
CA TRP A 69 13.94 -4.24 -6.95
C TRP A 69 14.28 -4.41 -5.47
N THR A 70 14.78 -3.35 -4.87
CA THR A 70 15.08 -3.28 -3.44
C THR A 70 13.82 -3.37 -2.59
N VAL A 71 12.74 -2.70 -3.00
CA VAL A 71 11.44 -2.79 -2.35
C VAL A 71 10.63 -3.92 -2.97
N LYS A 72 10.31 -4.92 -2.18
CA LYS A 72 9.56 -6.12 -2.61
C LYS A 72 8.04 -5.95 -2.42
N GLY A 73 7.61 -5.06 -1.53
CA GLY A 73 6.21 -4.73 -1.29
C GLY A 73 6.05 -3.30 -0.77
N ALA A 74 5.02 -2.61 -1.24
CA ALA A 74 4.61 -1.31 -0.73
C ALA A 74 3.07 -1.24 -0.80
N GLU A 75 2.42 -1.24 0.36
CA GLU A 75 0.97 -1.18 0.50
C GLU A 75 0.57 0.16 1.11
N MET A 76 -0.21 0.95 0.42
CA MET A 76 -0.63 2.26 0.89
C MET A 76 -1.97 2.16 1.63
N LEU A 77 -2.02 2.73 2.83
CA LEU A 77 -3.16 2.77 3.73
C LEU A 77 -3.56 4.23 3.93
N ASP A 78 -4.71 4.62 3.42
CA ASP A 78 -5.20 5.98 3.54
C ASP A 78 -5.71 6.30 4.96
N TYR A 79 -6.10 7.54 5.18
CA TYR A 79 -6.62 8.05 6.46
C TYR A 79 -7.79 7.21 6.99
N LYS A 80 -8.72 6.82 6.12
CA LYS A 80 -9.92 6.08 6.51
C LYS A 80 -9.60 4.64 6.85
N SER A 81 -8.71 4.01 6.09
CA SER A 81 -8.17 2.68 6.38
C SER A 81 -7.52 2.63 7.75
N LEU A 82 -6.64 3.60 8.06
CA LEU A 82 -5.99 3.70 9.38
C LEU A 82 -6.98 3.96 10.51
N SER A 83 -8.01 4.79 10.25
CA SER A 83 -9.08 5.04 11.20
C SER A 83 -9.88 3.79 11.55
N SER A 84 -10.13 2.93 10.56
CA SER A 84 -10.95 1.73 10.73
C SER A 84 -10.33 0.68 11.66
N VAL A 85 -9.00 0.65 11.74
CA VAL A 85 -8.23 -0.31 12.56
C VAL A 85 -7.69 0.26 13.85
N ASN A 86 -8.00 1.52 14.17
CA ASN A 86 -7.49 2.23 15.35
C ASN A 86 -5.96 2.19 15.48
N ASP A 87 -5.25 2.44 14.38
CA ASP A 87 -3.80 2.49 14.38
C ASP A 87 -3.26 3.46 15.44
N PRO A 88 -2.28 3.09 16.28
CA PRO A 88 -1.81 3.93 17.38
C PRO A 88 -1.21 5.26 16.92
N VAL A 89 -0.52 5.29 15.78
CA VAL A 89 0.07 6.51 15.21
C VAL A 89 -1.03 7.41 14.67
N PHE A 90 -2.05 6.82 14.04
CA PHE A 90 -3.25 7.54 13.63
C PHE A 90 -3.98 8.17 14.79
N LEU A 91 -4.19 7.46 15.90
CA LEU A 91 -4.86 8.01 17.09
C LEU A 91 -4.11 9.19 17.69
N LYS A 92 -2.77 9.12 17.74
CA LYS A 92 -1.91 10.22 18.14
C LYS A 92 -2.06 11.42 17.19
N TYR A 93 -1.96 11.20 15.90
CA TYR A 93 -2.13 12.22 14.85
C TYR A 93 -3.49 12.93 14.98
N LYS A 94 -4.57 12.16 15.13
CA LYS A 94 -5.93 12.70 15.31
C LYS A 94 -6.03 13.63 16.53
N GLY A 95 -5.39 13.28 17.65
CA GLY A 95 -5.32 14.12 18.84
C GLY A 95 -4.54 15.42 18.60
N GLU A 96 -3.45 15.38 17.86
CA GLU A 96 -2.66 16.56 17.50
C GLU A 96 -3.41 17.48 16.52
N VAL A 97 -4.11 16.94 15.53
CA VAL A 97 -4.94 17.72 14.59
C VAL A 97 -6.09 18.45 15.31
N ALA A 98 -6.72 17.79 16.26
CA ALA A 98 -7.82 18.40 17.02
C ALA A 98 -7.38 19.60 17.88
N SER A 99 -6.10 19.72 18.18
CA SER A 99 -5.54 20.78 19.03
C SER A 99 -4.86 21.93 18.28
N SER A 100 -4.48 21.75 17.00
CA SER A 100 -3.83 22.80 16.18
C SER A 100 -3.82 22.43 14.70
N ALA A 101 -3.92 23.46 13.83
CA ALA A 101 -3.67 23.26 12.40
C ALA A 101 -2.25 22.72 12.19
N LEU A 102 -2.12 21.59 11.50
CA LEU A 102 -0.81 21.00 11.19
C LEU A 102 -0.05 21.87 10.20
N PRO A 103 1.16 22.32 10.53
CA PRO A 103 1.98 23.06 9.57
C PRO A 103 2.30 22.21 8.33
N GLY A 104 2.19 22.81 7.15
CA GLY A 104 2.58 22.19 5.88
C GLY A 104 1.52 21.34 5.20
N VAL A 105 0.27 21.44 5.62
CA VAL A 105 -0.88 20.90 4.91
C VAL A 105 -1.55 22.04 4.17
N GLU A 106 -1.55 22.01 2.85
CA GLU A 106 -2.19 23.03 2.01
C GLU A 106 -3.72 22.82 1.98
N PRO A 107 -4.52 23.90 2.01
CA PRO A 107 -5.97 23.78 1.84
C PRO A 107 -6.27 23.18 0.46
N GLY A 108 -6.93 22.01 0.45
CA GLY A 108 -7.27 21.29 -0.79
C GLY A 108 -6.33 20.13 -1.13
N ASP A 109 -5.19 19.97 -0.49
CA ASP A 109 -4.54 18.66 -0.42
C ASP A 109 -5.39 17.79 0.48
N GLU A 110 -6.04 16.79 -0.06
CA GLU A 110 -6.84 15.85 0.70
C GLU A 110 -6.00 15.13 1.73
N THR A 111 -6.33 15.48 2.93
CA THR A 111 -5.39 15.51 3.99
C THR A 111 -5.82 14.52 5.02
N GLY A 112 -4.96 13.67 5.26
CA GLY A 112 -5.06 12.73 6.34
C GLY A 112 -3.78 11.93 6.38
N LEU A 113 -3.42 11.50 7.56
CA LEU A 113 -2.30 10.62 7.73
C LEU A 113 -2.45 9.42 6.78
N THR A 114 -1.43 9.20 5.96
CA THR A 114 -1.37 8.06 5.03
C THR A 114 -0.16 7.23 5.42
N ALA A 115 -0.33 5.93 5.56
CA ALA A 115 0.77 5.02 5.81
C ALA A 115 1.15 4.25 4.54
N VAL A 116 2.43 3.88 4.44
CA VAL A 116 2.93 2.92 3.45
C VAL A 116 3.62 1.80 4.21
N LEU A 117 3.01 0.62 4.21
CA LEU A 117 3.66 -0.60 4.69
C LEU A 117 4.65 -1.05 3.63
N THR A 118 5.93 -0.94 3.95
CA THR A 118 7.03 -1.23 3.03
C THR A 118 7.77 -2.47 3.49
N GLU A 119 8.03 -3.40 2.56
CA GLU A 119 8.79 -4.61 2.82
C GLU A 119 9.99 -4.71 1.87
N THR A 120 11.13 -5.07 2.41
CA THR A 120 12.31 -5.50 1.67
C THR A 120 12.70 -6.90 2.08
N LYS A 121 13.28 -7.66 1.14
CA LYS A 121 13.74 -9.05 1.34
C LYS A 121 15.10 -9.23 0.72
N ALA A 122 15.87 -10.15 1.29
CA ALA A 122 17.25 -10.38 0.89
C ALA A 122 17.68 -11.84 1.05
N ARG A 123 18.74 -12.22 0.38
CA ARG A 123 19.34 -13.55 0.46
C ARG A 123 20.28 -13.67 1.65
N THR A 124 20.88 -12.54 2.08
CA THR A 124 21.80 -12.46 3.22
C THR A 124 21.44 -11.31 4.15
N PRO A 125 21.90 -11.34 5.42
CA PRO A 125 21.70 -10.21 6.35
C PRO A 125 22.36 -8.92 5.86
N GLU A 126 23.52 -9.03 5.22
CA GLU A 126 24.29 -7.89 4.68
C GLU A 126 23.51 -7.21 3.55
N GLU A 127 22.96 -8.00 2.61
CA GLU A 127 22.08 -7.51 1.55
C GLU A 127 20.83 -6.84 2.13
N LEU A 128 20.22 -7.42 3.16
CA LEU A 128 19.07 -6.80 3.83
C LEU A 128 19.43 -5.42 4.40
N GLN A 129 20.58 -5.29 5.05
CA GLN A 129 21.02 -4.01 5.61
C GLN A 129 21.34 -2.98 4.53
N GLN A 130 21.90 -3.40 3.40
CA GLN A 130 22.15 -2.54 2.24
C GLN A 130 20.81 -2.04 1.68
N ASN A 131 19.83 -2.91 1.51
CA ASN A 131 18.50 -2.57 1.04
C ASN A 131 17.81 -1.56 1.97
N ILE A 132 17.84 -1.80 3.29
CA ILE A 132 17.28 -0.87 4.27
C ILE A 132 17.94 0.50 4.14
N SER A 133 19.28 0.54 4.09
CA SER A 133 20.04 1.79 3.99
C SER A 133 19.72 2.56 2.70
N ALA A 134 19.55 1.86 1.57
CA ALA A 134 19.16 2.48 0.31
C ALA A 134 17.74 3.08 0.36
N ILE A 135 16.80 2.37 0.99
CA ILE A 135 15.42 2.86 1.17
C ILE A 135 15.42 4.07 2.11
N GLU A 136 16.11 4.01 3.25
CA GLU A 136 16.20 5.12 4.18
C GLU A 136 16.85 6.36 3.55
N ALA A 137 17.91 6.20 2.76
CA ALA A 137 18.53 7.29 2.02
C ALA A 137 17.57 7.93 1.00
N CYS A 138 16.81 7.13 0.27
CA CYS A 138 15.77 7.63 -0.63
C CYS A 138 14.70 8.43 0.11
N LEU A 139 14.29 7.95 1.29
CA LEU A 139 13.25 8.58 2.10
C LEU A 139 13.68 9.89 2.76
N GLN A 140 14.97 10.22 2.83
CA GLN A 140 15.45 11.52 3.31
C GLN A 140 14.94 12.72 2.49
N ALA A 141 14.52 12.50 1.25
CA ALA A 141 13.92 13.54 0.40
C ALA A 141 12.44 13.83 0.74
N PHE A 142 11.84 13.09 1.69
CA PHE A 142 10.43 13.16 2.05
C PHE A 142 10.27 13.44 3.55
N THR A 143 9.15 14.11 3.90
CA THR A 143 8.84 14.40 5.30
C THR A 143 7.89 13.36 5.85
N THR A 144 8.41 12.44 6.65
CA THR A 144 7.57 11.48 7.39
C THR A 144 7.02 12.09 8.68
N TYR A 145 5.82 11.68 9.08
CA TYR A 145 5.18 12.15 10.32
C TYR A 145 5.91 11.67 11.58
N ILE A 146 6.45 10.45 11.53
CA ILE A 146 7.34 9.89 12.54
C ILE A 146 8.63 9.39 11.89
N PRO A 147 9.73 9.23 12.64
CA PRO A 147 10.97 8.68 12.09
C PRO A 147 10.79 7.31 11.44
N VAL A 148 11.42 7.11 10.30
CA VAL A 148 11.46 5.81 9.61
C VAL A 148 12.18 4.79 10.49
N ARG A 149 11.61 3.60 10.62
CA ARG A 149 12.22 2.51 11.37
C ARG A 149 11.85 1.16 10.74
N PHE A 150 12.83 0.52 10.14
CA PHE A 150 12.71 -0.86 9.70
C PHE A 150 12.92 -1.82 10.87
N THR A 151 12.22 -2.94 10.85
CA THR A 151 12.42 -4.06 11.78
C THR A 151 12.48 -5.38 11.01
N ASP A 152 13.44 -6.21 11.36
CA ASP A 152 13.62 -7.58 10.87
C ASP A 152 13.06 -8.62 11.84
N ARG A 153 12.47 -8.17 12.96
CA ARG A 153 11.88 -9.04 13.98
C ARG A 153 10.48 -9.48 13.57
N PRO A 154 10.22 -10.78 13.39
CA PRO A 154 8.92 -11.28 12.97
C PRO A 154 7.77 -10.85 13.88
N GLU A 155 8.00 -10.81 15.20
CA GLU A 155 7.02 -10.40 16.21
C GLU A 155 6.63 -8.91 16.14
N GLU A 156 7.47 -8.10 15.50
CA GLU A 156 7.21 -6.67 15.28
C GLU A 156 6.56 -6.43 13.92
N TYR A 157 7.16 -6.90 12.83
CA TYR A 157 6.63 -6.61 11.50
C TYR A 157 5.31 -7.34 11.22
N SER A 158 5.05 -8.51 11.83
CA SER A 158 3.75 -9.17 11.68
C SER A 158 2.58 -8.33 12.22
N LYS A 159 2.82 -7.41 13.15
CA LYS A 159 1.80 -6.46 13.61
C LYS A 159 1.40 -5.48 12.51
N TYR A 160 2.36 -5.02 11.70
CA TYR A 160 2.07 -4.14 10.56
C TYR A 160 1.21 -4.86 9.52
N TRP A 161 1.55 -6.10 9.20
CA TRP A 161 0.76 -6.93 8.29
C TRP A 161 -0.62 -7.29 8.85
N ALA A 162 -0.73 -7.47 10.17
CA ALA A 162 -2.02 -7.67 10.84
C ALA A 162 -2.92 -6.43 10.72
N ILE A 163 -2.36 -5.22 10.86
CA ILE A 163 -3.10 -3.97 10.61
C ILE A 163 -3.66 -3.96 9.18
N ARG A 164 -2.82 -4.19 8.18
CA ARG A 164 -3.23 -4.25 6.76
C ARG A 164 -4.33 -5.28 6.53
N SER A 165 -4.17 -6.47 7.04
CA SER A 165 -5.16 -7.55 6.88
C SER A 165 -6.48 -7.30 7.61
N GLY A 166 -6.45 -6.47 8.65
CA GLY A 166 -7.64 -6.10 9.42
C GLY A 166 -8.51 -5.02 8.79
N ILE A 167 -8.00 -4.27 7.80
CA ILE A 167 -8.72 -3.13 7.21
C ILE A 167 -10.02 -3.58 6.55
N PHE A 168 -9.96 -4.54 5.63
CA PHE A 168 -11.15 -4.98 4.90
C PHE A 168 -12.25 -5.54 5.80
N PRO A 169 -11.98 -6.47 6.74
CA PRO A 169 -12.98 -6.91 7.71
C PRO A 169 -13.55 -5.79 8.57
N SER A 170 -12.71 -4.82 8.95
CA SER A 170 -13.12 -3.68 9.77
C SER A 170 -14.08 -2.76 9.00
N VAL A 171 -13.73 -2.36 7.79
CA VAL A 171 -14.58 -1.55 6.92
C VAL A 171 -15.89 -2.28 6.62
N GLY A 172 -15.82 -3.57 6.28
CA GLY A 172 -17.00 -4.40 6.05
C GLY A 172 -17.93 -4.52 7.26
N GLY A 173 -17.35 -4.58 8.47
CA GLY A 173 -18.10 -4.66 9.72
C GLY A 173 -18.75 -3.36 10.18
N THR A 174 -18.21 -2.21 9.78
CA THR A 174 -18.69 -0.89 10.21
C THR A 174 -19.64 -0.21 9.21
N ARG A 175 -19.80 -0.78 8.01
CA ARG A 175 -20.68 -0.23 7.00
C ARG A 175 -22.15 -0.19 7.43
N GLN A 176 -22.93 0.69 6.85
CA GLN A 176 -24.37 0.79 7.11
C GLN A 176 -25.08 -0.53 6.75
N PRO A 177 -26.02 -1.02 7.57
CA PRO A 177 -26.84 -2.19 7.24
C PRO A 177 -27.57 -2.00 5.90
N GLY A 178 -27.56 -3.04 5.07
CA GLY A 178 -28.18 -3.02 3.74
C GLY A 178 -27.30 -2.46 2.62
N THR A 179 -26.07 -2.05 2.92
CA THR A 179 -25.08 -1.65 1.92
C THR A 179 -24.13 -2.82 1.62
N THR A 180 -23.43 -2.76 0.49
CA THR A 180 -22.39 -3.72 0.12
C THR A 180 -21.02 -3.04 0.05
N CYS A 181 -19.95 -3.79 0.32
CA CYS A 181 -18.60 -3.35 -0.03
C CYS A 181 -18.34 -3.74 -1.48
N LEU A 182 -18.06 -2.75 -2.31
CA LEU A 182 -17.51 -2.96 -3.64
C LEU A 182 -15.99 -2.81 -3.54
N ILE A 183 -15.30 -3.78 -4.07
CA ILE A 183 -13.84 -3.76 -4.20
C ILE A 183 -13.56 -3.90 -5.67
N GLU A 184 -12.90 -2.89 -6.23
CA GLU A 184 -12.47 -2.89 -7.61
C GLU A 184 -11.04 -2.39 -7.67
N ASP A 185 -10.17 -3.21 -8.21
CA ASP A 185 -8.77 -2.87 -8.40
C ASP A 185 -8.62 -2.03 -9.68
N ILE A 186 -7.91 -0.92 -9.56
CA ILE A 186 -7.54 -0.08 -10.69
C ILE A 186 -6.03 -0.07 -10.81
N ALA A 187 -5.51 -0.45 -11.98
CA ALA A 187 -4.09 -0.46 -12.25
C ALA A 187 -3.66 0.79 -13.03
N PHE A 188 -2.61 1.45 -12.54
CA PHE A 188 -1.96 2.58 -13.18
C PHE A 188 -0.48 2.31 -13.39
N HIS A 189 0.16 3.06 -14.28
CA HIS A 189 1.61 3.16 -14.27
C HIS A 189 2.05 3.79 -12.95
N ILE A 190 3.15 3.31 -12.40
CA ILE A 190 3.58 3.75 -11.06
C ILE A 190 3.86 5.25 -10.99
N GLU A 191 4.31 5.84 -12.09
CA GLU A 191 4.58 7.28 -12.21
C GLU A 191 3.31 8.12 -12.11
N ASP A 192 2.16 7.57 -12.51
CA ASP A 192 0.87 8.25 -12.49
C ASP A 192 0.17 8.15 -11.11
N LEU A 193 0.67 7.30 -10.22
CA LEU A 193 0.05 7.03 -8.93
C LEU A 193 -0.29 8.30 -8.12
N PRO A 194 0.60 9.32 -8.02
CA PRO A 194 0.30 10.52 -7.24
C PRO A 194 -0.86 11.36 -7.80
N VAL A 195 -1.02 11.36 -9.13
CA VAL A 195 -2.11 12.08 -9.80
C VAL A 195 -3.39 11.25 -9.75
N ALA A 196 -3.30 9.97 -10.10
CA ALA A 196 -4.43 9.06 -10.14
C ALA A 196 -5.12 8.90 -8.78
N THR A 197 -4.35 8.79 -7.69
CA THR A 197 -4.93 8.70 -6.33
C THR A 197 -5.65 9.99 -5.93
N ALA A 198 -5.10 11.15 -6.23
CA ALA A 198 -5.74 12.44 -5.94
C ALA A 198 -7.03 12.63 -6.76
N GLU A 199 -7.00 12.33 -8.06
CA GLU A 199 -8.18 12.40 -8.93
C GLU A 199 -9.27 11.41 -8.51
N LEU A 200 -8.89 10.18 -8.13
CA LEU A 200 -9.82 9.16 -7.64
C LEU A 200 -10.55 9.63 -6.39
N GLN A 201 -9.84 10.16 -5.40
CA GLN A 201 -10.44 10.69 -4.18
C GLN A 201 -11.41 11.84 -4.48
N GLN A 202 -11.04 12.78 -5.36
CA GLN A 202 -11.92 13.86 -5.79
C GLN A 202 -13.17 13.34 -6.52
N LEU A 203 -13.02 12.32 -7.37
CA LEU A 203 -14.13 11.70 -8.07
C LEU A 203 -15.11 11.04 -7.10
N ILE A 204 -14.59 10.26 -6.16
CA ILE A 204 -15.35 9.59 -5.11
C ILE A 204 -16.13 10.63 -4.28
N ALA A 205 -15.45 11.68 -3.80
CA ALA A 205 -16.06 12.76 -3.02
C ALA A 205 -17.14 13.51 -3.82
N ARG A 206 -16.89 13.81 -5.11
CA ARG A 206 -17.86 14.48 -6.01
C ARG A 206 -19.15 13.69 -6.17
N HIS A 207 -19.07 12.37 -6.11
CA HIS A 207 -20.25 11.50 -6.19
C HIS A 207 -20.87 11.17 -4.82
N GLY A 208 -20.40 11.80 -3.75
CA GLY A 208 -21.00 11.68 -2.40
C GLY A 208 -20.55 10.43 -1.62
N TYR A 209 -19.56 9.70 -2.11
CA TYR A 209 -19.01 8.52 -1.41
C TYR A 209 -17.90 8.93 -0.42
N ASN A 210 -18.23 9.82 0.50
CA ASN A 210 -17.25 10.37 1.45
C ASN A 210 -16.67 9.33 2.42
N ASP A 211 -17.31 8.17 2.54
CA ASP A 211 -16.89 7.08 3.44
C ASP A 211 -16.09 5.98 2.70
N ALA A 212 -15.87 6.13 1.39
CA ALA A 212 -15.02 5.21 0.64
C ALA A 212 -13.54 5.31 1.08
N CYS A 213 -12.84 4.18 1.17
CA CYS A 213 -11.43 4.05 1.52
C CYS A 213 -10.75 3.06 0.56
#